data_4c04234734cedcadbe064748af0d57b1
#
_entry.id   4c04234734cedcadbe064748af0d57b1
#
_cell.length_a   1.000
_cell.length_b   1.000
_cell.length_c   1.000
_cell.angle_alpha   90.00
_cell.angle_beta   90.00
_cell.angle_gamma   90.00
#
_symmetry.space_group_name_H-M   'P 1'
#
loop_
_entity.id
_entity.type
_entity.pdbx_description
1 polymer ?
#
loop_
_entity_poly.entity_id
_entity_poly.type
_entity_poly.pdbx_seq_one_letter_code
_entity_poly.pdbx_strand_id
1 'polypeptide(L)'
;NAAHQFHRREKNDDRYILAGYPWFKCRARDTFISLPGLTLSIEENDYFELVMKTAMRGYYEFMEGKPLTAHITEIEQPDVPLWAVWALQQYAKETSKEECHKKYGQFIKDVIRFIQDNKHPNLELKENGLLYTNGRDKAVTWMNSTANGRPVVPRTGYIVEFNALWYNALCFCASLAGAVGDEADQQKLLAQAEITKKSFVDTFLNEYGYLYDYVDGNMMDWSVRPNMIFPVAFDYSPLSQDQKKKVLDICTRELLTPKGLRSLSPKSGGYNPIYVGPQTQRDYAYHQGTAWPWLCGFYMEASLKLYKRTRLSFVERQMVGFEDEMSY
;
A
#
# COMPACT_ATOMS: atom_id res chain seq x y z
N ASN A 1 7.94 -23.29 9.71
CA ASN A 1 6.98 -22.37 9.18
C ASN A 1 7.69 -21.29 8.33
N ALA A 2 7.30 -21.11 7.06
CA ALA A 2 7.97 -20.19 6.13
C ALA A 2 7.95 -18.73 6.62
N ALA A 3 6.88 -18.30 7.29
CA ALA A 3 6.76 -16.94 7.83
C ALA A 3 7.88 -16.60 8.81
N HIS A 4 8.28 -17.53 9.66
CA HIS A 4 9.33 -17.30 10.66
C HIS A 4 10.72 -17.04 10.07
N GLN A 5 10.96 -17.42 8.81
CA GLN A 5 12.23 -17.12 8.13
C GLN A 5 12.43 -15.63 7.89
N PHE A 6 11.34 -14.86 7.84
CA PHE A 6 11.38 -13.41 7.69
C PHE A 6 11.46 -12.66 9.03
N HIS A 7 11.24 -13.33 10.15
CA HIS A 7 11.34 -12.74 11.48
C HIS A 7 12.81 -12.60 11.88
N ARG A 8 13.21 -11.41 12.28
CA ARG A 8 14.57 -11.12 12.74
C ARG A 8 14.56 -10.50 14.12
N ARG A 9 15.35 -11.07 15.02
CA ARG A 9 15.60 -10.54 16.36
C ARG A 9 17.02 -10.00 16.43
N GLU A 10 17.19 -8.83 17.04
CA GLU A 10 18.49 -8.25 17.39
C GLU A 10 18.79 -8.37 18.88
N LYS A 11 20.05 -8.12 19.24
CA LYS A 11 20.53 -8.28 20.64
C LYS A 11 19.87 -7.31 21.63
N ASN A 12 19.41 -6.16 21.14
CA ASN A 12 18.72 -5.12 21.93
C ASN A 12 17.20 -5.35 22.07
N ASP A 13 16.73 -6.57 21.75
CA ASP A 13 15.33 -6.95 21.72
C ASP A 13 14.47 -6.34 20.58
N ASP A 14 15.05 -5.56 19.69
CA ASP A 14 14.35 -5.11 18.50
C ASP A 14 13.89 -6.28 17.61
N ARG A 15 12.73 -6.11 17.01
CA ARG A 15 12.14 -7.09 16.08
C ARG A 15 11.91 -6.45 14.73
N TYR A 16 12.20 -7.23 13.70
CA TYR A 16 12.17 -6.79 12.31
C TYR A 16 11.55 -7.83 11.40
N ILE A 17 11.09 -7.37 10.25
CA ILE A 17 10.74 -8.22 9.10
C ILE A 17 11.78 -8.02 8.00
N LEU A 18 12.35 -9.10 7.49
CA LEU A 18 13.26 -9.07 6.34
C LEU A 18 12.45 -8.85 5.06
N ALA A 19 12.89 -7.90 4.23
CA ALA A 19 12.24 -7.61 2.95
C ALA A 19 12.42 -8.71 1.89
N GLY A 20 13.47 -9.51 2.01
CA GLY A 20 13.72 -10.66 1.14
C GLY A 20 14.94 -11.43 1.60
N TYR A 21 14.74 -12.70 1.91
CA TYR A 21 15.79 -13.59 2.39
C TYR A 21 16.61 -14.16 1.23
N PRO A 22 17.95 -14.25 1.34
CA PRO A 22 18.80 -13.68 2.39
C PRO A 22 19.39 -12.28 2.06
N TRP A 23 19.00 -11.69 0.93
CA TRP A 23 19.73 -10.57 0.31
C TRP A 23 19.31 -9.19 0.80
N PHE A 24 18.04 -9.01 1.15
CA PHE A 24 17.51 -7.71 1.52
C PHE A 24 17.43 -7.54 3.03
N LYS A 25 17.71 -6.31 3.48
CA LYS A 25 17.56 -5.92 4.88
C LYS A 25 16.10 -5.58 5.19
N CYS A 26 15.86 -4.94 6.30
CA CYS A 26 14.53 -4.51 6.70
C CYS A 26 14.20 -3.18 6.04
N ARG A 27 13.24 -3.16 5.13
CA ARG A 27 12.74 -1.97 4.45
C ARG A 27 11.38 -1.60 5.01
N ALA A 28 11.12 -0.30 5.20
CA ALA A 28 9.91 0.17 5.85
C ALA A 28 8.63 -0.23 5.11
N ARG A 29 8.55 0.00 3.79
CA ARG A 29 7.38 -0.37 2.99
C ARG A 29 7.09 -1.86 3.07
N ASP A 30 8.11 -2.68 2.82
CA ASP A 30 7.98 -4.14 2.84
C ASP A 30 7.56 -4.64 4.23
N THR A 31 8.09 -4.04 5.28
CA THR A 31 7.72 -4.35 6.65
C THR A 31 6.22 -4.15 6.88
N PHE A 32 5.69 -2.97 6.59
CA PHE A 32 4.28 -2.66 6.88
C PHE A 32 3.30 -3.43 6.00
N ILE A 33 3.62 -3.62 4.71
CA ILE A 33 2.74 -4.37 3.81
C ILE A 33 2.69 -5.87 4.18
N SER A 34 3.83 -6.46 4.54
CA SER A 34 3.93 -7.89 4.82
C SER A 34 3.61 -8.27 6.27
N LEU A 35 3.70 -7.32 7.20
CA LEU A 35 3.55 -7.57 8.63
C LEU A 35 2.24 -8.29 9.01
N PRO A 36 1.06 -7.89 8.53
CA PRO A 36 -0.17 -8.60 8.85
C PRO A 36 -0.14 -10.08 8.43
N GLY A 37 0.33 -10.36 7.21
CA GLY A 37 0.42 -11.72 6.69
C GLY A 37 1.47 -12.60 7.36
N LEU A 38 2.57 -12.00 7.84
CA LEU A 38 3.67 -12.71 8.49
C LEU A 38 3.49 -12.86 10.00
N THR A 39 2.45 -12.27 10.58
CA THR A 39 2.19 -12.29 12.03
C THR A 39 0.74 -12.58 12.35
N LEU A 40 -0.19 -11.66 12.07
CA LEU A 40 -1.60 -11.77 12.43
C LEU A 40 -2.26 -13.02 11.82
N SER A 41 -1.96 -13.31 10.55
CA SER A 41 -2.51 -14.49 9.85
C SER A 41 -2.06 -15.85 10.41
N ILE A 42 -1.04 -15.86 11.25
CA ILE A 42 -0.53 -17.06 11.92
C ILE A 42 -0.66 -16.98 13.45
N GLU A 43 -1.56 -16.11 13.91
CA GLU A 43 -1.89 -15.91 15.34
C GLU A 43 -0.71 -15.43 16.21
N GLU A 44 0.27 -14.74 15.62
CA GLU A 44 1.43 -14.18 16.32
C GLU A 44 1.29 -12.67 16.57
N ASN A 45 0.21 -12.29 17.24
CA ASN A 45 -0.08 -10.87 17.56
C ASN A 45 1.04 -10.23 18.38
N ASP A 46 1.65 -10.97 19.30
CA ASP A 46 2.77 -10.46 20.11
C ASP A 46 3.97 -10.06 19.23
N TYR A 47 4.25 -10.84 18.20
CA TYR A 47 5.34 -10.50 17.28
C TYR A 47 5.01 -9.28 16.43
N PHE A 48 3.75 -9.12 16.01
CA PHE A 48 3.27 -7.89 15.37
C PHE A 48 3.56 -6.68 16.25
N GLU A 49 3.19 -6.73 17.52
CA GLU A 49 3.38 -5.63 18.47
C GLU A 49 4.86 -5.30 18.69
N LEU A 50 5.72 -6.31 18.77
CA LEU A 50 7.16 -6.11 18.93
C LEU A 50 7.80 -5.46 17.69
N VAL A 51 7.45 -5.89 16.49
CA VAL A 51 7.90 -5.26 15.24
C VAL A 51 7.37 -3.82 15.15
N MET A 52 6.10 -3.64 15.47
CA MET A 52 5.48 -2.30 15.44
C MET A 52 6.13 -1.35 16.43
N LYS A 53 6.47 -1.82 17.63
CA LYS A 53 7.22 -1.02 18.63
C LYS A 53 8.56 -0.51 18.07
N THR A 54 9.31 -1.38 17.41
CA THR A 54 10.59 -1.02 16.77
C THR A 54 10.38 -0.03 15.62
N ALA A 55 9.42 -0.31 14.75
CA ALA A 55 9.12 0.52 13.60
C ALA A 55 8.57 1.91 13.99
N MET A 56 7.72 1.99 15.02
CA MET A 56 7.21 3.25 15.54
C MET A 56 8.33 4.12 16.12
N ARG A 57 9.26 3.54 16.87
CA ARG A 57 10.44 4.27 17.33
C ARG A 57 11.20 4.89 16.17
N GLY A 58 11.49 4.12 15.14
CA GLY A 58 12.16 4.63 13.95
C GLY A 58 11.36 5.72 13.24
N TYR A 59 10.06 5.59 13.16
CA TYR A 59 9.23 6.60 12.51
C TYR A 59 9.12 7.90 13.32
N TYR A 60 9.04 7.83 14.65
CA TYR A 60 9.13 9.01 15.51
C TYR A 60 10.48 9.72 15.37
N GLU A 61 11.57 8.97 15.37
CA GLU A 61 12.91 9.52 15.13
C GLU A 61 12.97 10.25 13.78
N PHE A 62 12.39 9.65 12.74
CA PHE A 62 12.28 10.29 11.42
C PHE A 62 11.45 11.59 11.47
N MET A 63 10.25 11.56 12.06
CA MET A 63 9.38 12.74 12.18
C MET A 63 10.04 13.88 12.98
N GLU A 64 10.86 13.56 13.95
CA GLU A 64 11.58 14.51 14.80
C GLU A 64 12.94 14.95 14.22
N GLY A 65 13.32 14.43 13.06
CA GLY A 65 14.60 14.72 12.42
C GLY A 65 15.82 14.17 13.19
N LYS A 66 15.61 13.14 14.00
CA LYS A 66 16.66 12.48 14.76
C LYS A 66 17.36 11.38 13.97
N PRO A 67 18.61 11.01 14.32
CA PRO A 67 19.25 9.83 13.77
C PRO A 67 18.45 8.56 14.09
N LEU A 68 18.32 7.67 13.10
CA LEU A 68 17.60 6.42 13.26
C LEU A 68 18.42 5.42 14.10
N THR A 69 17.83 4.90 15.16
CA THR A 69 18.37 3.79 15.95
C THR A 69 17.81 2.44 15.49
N ALA A 70 16.62 2.44 14.89
CA ALA A 70 16.05 1.25 14.26
C ALA A 70 16.73 0.96 12.91
N HIS A 71 17.06 -0.31 12.66
CA HIS A 71 17.71 -0.75 11.43
C HIS A 71 16.68 -0.98 10.30
N ILE A 72 15.86 0.02 10.03
CA ILE A 72 14.86 0.04 8.97
C ILE A 72 15.29 1.06 7.92
N THR A 73 15.44 0.61 6.67
CA THR A 73 15.82 1.48 5.56
C THR A 73 14.60 2.04 4.84
N GLU A 74 14.79 3.10 4.07
CA GLU A 74 13.77 3.73 3.22
C GLU A 74 12.53 4.20 4.00
N ILE A 75 12.71 4.58 5.26
CA ILE A 75 11.62 5.04 6.13
C ILE A 75 11.04 6.39 5.66
N GLU A 76 11.83 7.16 4.92
CA GLU A 76 11.47 8.46 4.35
C GLU A 76 10.58 8.37 3.10
N GLN A 77 10.36 7.18 2.56
CA GLN A 77 9.49 7.01 1.38
C GLN A 77 8.07 7.51 1.68
N PRO A 78 7.42 8.22 0.71
CA PRO A 78 6.18 8.95 1.01
C PRO A 78 4.99 8.07 1.39
N ASP A 79 4.91 6.85 0.90
CA ASP A 79 3.81 5.93 1.20
C ASP A 79 3.98 5.14 2.51
N VAL A 80 5.17 5.16 3.09
CA VAL A 80 5.49 4.41 4.32
C VAL A 80 4.53 4.74 5.49
N PRO A 81 4.26 6.01 5.83
CA PRO A 81 3.33 6.32 6.92
C PRO A 81 1.91 5.83 6.65
N LEU A 82 1.50 5.83 5.38
CA LEU A 82 0.18 5.37 4.97
C LEU A 82 0.04 3.85 5.09
N TRP A 83 1.06 3.10 4.70
CA TRP A 83 1.11 1.65 4.91
C TRP A 83 1.21 1.26 6.38
N ALA A 84 1.88 2.07 7.20
CA ALA A 84 1.90 1.87 8.65
C ALA A 84 0.48 1.95 9.25
N VAL A 85 -0.30 2.94 8.86
CA VAL A 85 -1.70 3.07 9.29
C VAL A 85 -2.55 1.90 8.79
N TRP A 86 -2.36 1.48 7.54
CA TRP A 86 -3.03 0.30 6.99
C TRP A 86 -2.70 -0.99 7.78
N ALA A 87 -1.45 -1.20 8.15
CA ALA A 87 -1.05 -2.36 8.95
C ALA A 87 -1.75 -2.36 10.34
N LEU A 88 -1.84 -1.18 10.97
CA LEU A 88 -2.56 -1.01 12.24
C LEU A 88 -4.08 -1.20 12.09
N GLN A 89 -4.63 -0.87 10.94
CA GLN A 89 -6.02 -1.20 10.60
C GLN A 89 -6.25 -2.72 10.56
N GLN A 90 -5.31 -3.47 10.01
CA GLN A 90 -5.40 -4.94 10.03
C GLN A 90 -5.32 -5.49 11.46
N TYR A 91 -4.48 -4.92 12.31
CA TYR A 91 -4.42 -5.25 13.73
C TYR A 91 -5.76 -4.98 14.43
N ALA A 92 -6.41 -3.84 14.14
CA ALA A 92 -7.71 -3.51 14.70
C ALA A 92 -8.81 -4.51 14.27
N LYS A 93 -8.72 -5.06 13.06
CA LYS A 93 -9.65 -6.10 12.57
C LYS A 93 -9.46 -7.43 13.27
N GLU A 94 -8.23 -7.77 13.61
CA GLU A 94 -7.89 -9.02 14.34
C GLU A 94 -8.20 -8.92 15.84
N THR A 95 -8.09 -7.73 16.41
CA THR A 95 -8.34 -7.47 17.83
C THR A 95 -9.65 -6.69 18.03
N SER A 96 -9.53 -5.39 18.22
CA SER A 96 -10.67 -4.45 18.25
C SER A 96 -10.17 -3.02 17.98
N LYS A 97 -11.10 -2.13 17.61
CA LYS A 97 -10.80 -0.71 17.45
C LYS A 97 -10.34 -0.08 18.76
N GLU A 98 -10.96 -0.45 19.85
CA GLU A 98 -10.64 0.03 21.20
C GLU A 98 -9.22 -0.37 21.59
N GLU A 99 -8.84 -1.61 21.37
CA GLU A 99 -7.48 -2.10 21.66
C GLU A 99 -6.44 -1.42 20.78
N CYS A 100 -6.73 -1.29 19.50
CA CYS A 100 -5.86 -0.56 18.56
C CYS A 100 -5.71 0.90 18.94
N HIS A 101 -6.78 1.59 19.31
CA HIS A 101 -6.74 2.96 19.77
C HIS A 101 -5.92 3.10 21.05
N LYS A 102 -6.08 2.18 22.00
CA LYS A 102 -5.34 2.17 23.25
C LYS A 102 -3.82 2.06 23.03
N LYS A 103 -3.39 1.15 22.17
CA LYS A 103 -1.97 0.90 21.91
C LYS A 103 -1.35 1.85 20.89
N TYR A 104 -2.10 2.25 19.87
CA TYR A 104 -1.56 2.89 18.66
C TYR A 104 -2.28 4.20 18.28
N GLY A 105 -3.35 4.56 18.97
CA GLY A 105 -4.15 5.73 18.62
C GLY A 105 -3.35 7.03 18.56
N GLN A 106 -2.44 7.22 19.50
CA GLN A 106 -1.57 8.41 19.51
C GLN A 106 -0.61 8.42 18.32
N PHE A 107 0.03 7.30 18.03
CA PHE A 107 0.91 7.18 16.85
C PHE A 107 0.17 7.47 15.54
N ILE A 108 -1.01 6.90 15.35
CA ILE A 108 -1.84 7.16 14.17
C ILE A 108 -2.18 8.65 14.05
N LYS A 109 -2.59 9.29 15.14
CA LYS A 109 -2.88 10.74 15.17
C LYS A 109 -1.64 11.58 14.84
N ASP A 110 -0.48 11.22 15.37
CA ASP A 110 0.77 11.94 15.11
C ASP A 110 1.19 11.81 13.65
N VAL A 111 1.04 10.63 13.04
CA VAL A 111 1.31 10.40 11.61
C VAL A 111 0.35 11.21 10.74
N ILE A 112 -0.93 11.18 11.03
CA ILE A 112 -1.95 11.95 10.28
C ILE A 112 -1.64 13.44 10.37
N ARG A 113 -1.33 13.95 11.56
CA ARG A 113 -0.98 15.36 11.78
C ARG A 113 0.30 15.74 11.04
N PHE A 114 1.32 14.89 11.08
CA PHE A 114 2.57 15.11 10.35
C PHE A 114 2.34 15.31 8.85
N ILE A 115 1.41 14.53 8.27
CA ILE A 115 1.00 14.69 6.87
C ILE A 115 0.16 15.95 6.68
N GLN A 116 -0.83 16.21 7.53
CA GLN A 116 -1.72 17.37 7.45
C GLN A 116 -0.94 18.70 7.56
N ASP A 117 0.09 18.72 8.38
CA ASP A 117 0.95 19.90 8.61
C ASP A 117 2.05 20.06 7.54
N ASN A 118 2.03 19.21 6.51
CA ASN A 118 3.02 19.22 5.42
C ASN A 118 4.49 19.16 5.90
N LYS A 119 4.73 18.35 6.94
CA LYS A 119 6.08 18.16 7.51
C LYS A 119 6.88 17.05 6.85
N HIS A 120 6.23 16.18 6.10
CA HIS A 120 6.94 15.14 5.35
C HIS A 120 7.74 15.78 4.21
N PRO A 121 9.01 15.40 4.01
CA PRO A 121 9.89 16.05 3.01
C PRO A 121 9.45 15.85 1.56
N ASN A 122 8.65 14.84 1.26
CA ASN A 122 8.15 14.57 -0.10
C ASN A 122 6.71 14.06 -0.12
N LEU A 123 5.85 14.65 0.68
CA LEU A 123 4.41 14.38 0.65
C LEU A 123 3.69 15.66 1.05
N GLU A 124 2.93 16.24 0.14
CA GLU A 124 2.25 17.51 0.36
C GLU A 124 0.74 17.35 0.23
N LEU A 125 0.02 17.69 1.27
CA LEU A 125 -1.45 17.77 1.24
C LEU A 125 -1.85 19.09 0.54
N LYS A 126 -2.53 18.96 -0.60
CA LYS A 126 -3.05 20.07 -1.37
C LYS A 126 -4.43 20.50 -0.90
N GLU A 127 -4.87 21.69 -1.33
CA GLU A 127 -6.17 22.26 -0.96
C GLU A 127 -7.36 21.38 -1.39
N ASN A 128 -7.20 20.59 -2.45
CA ASN A 128 -8.22 19.65 -2.91
C ASN A 128 -8.31 18.38 -2.03
N GLY A 129 -7.50 18.26 -1.00
CA GLY A 129 -7.47 17.11 -0.09
C GLY A 129 -6.68 15.91 -0.57
N LEU A 130 -5.97 16.02 -1.70
CA LEU A 130 -5.10 14.97 -2.23
C LEU A 130 -3.64 15.19 -1.84
N LEU A 131 -2.90 14.10 -1.76
CA LEU A 131 -1.46 14.08 -1.49
C LEU A 131 -0.68 14.13 -2.80
N TYR A 132 0.27 15.07 -2.87
CA TYR A 132 1.19 15.26 -3.98
C TYR A 132 2.60 14.83 -3.58
N THR A 133 3.30 14.13 -4.48
CA THR A 133 4.71 13.73 -4.28
C THR A 133 5.53 13.96 -5.55
N ASN A 134 6.82 14.29 -5.39
CA ASN A 134 7.75 14.40 -6.50
C ASN A 134 8.48 13.06 -6.71
N GLY A 135 8.14 12.37 -7.79
CA GLY A 135 8.73 11.10 -8.22
C GLY A 135 9.36 11.16 -9.62
N ARG A 136 9.57 12.37 -10.16
CA ARG A 136 10.07 12.55 -11.54
C ARG A 136 11.49 12.03 -11.72
N ASP A 137 12.36 12.36 -10.81
CA ASP A 137 13.79 12.03 -10.88
C ASP A 137 14.23 11.00 -9.83
N LYS A 138 13.33 10.63 -8.92
CA LYS A 138 13.58 9.71 -7.82
C LYS A 138 12.41 8.73 -7.68
N ALA A 139 12.73 7.45 -7.57
CA ALA A 139 11.70 6.43 -7.31
C ALA A 139 11.13 6.61 -5.90
N VAL A 140 9.80 6.73 -5.80
CA VAL A 140 9.08 7.03 -4.56
C VAL A 140 7.95 6.04 -4.26
N THR A 141 7.76 5.04 -5.12
CA THR A 141 6.70 4.03 -4.96
C THR A 141 7.29 2.63 -4.94
N TRP A 142 6.45 1.61 -4.77
CA TRP A 142 6.88 0.23 -4.87
C TRP A 142 7.40 -0.14 -6.27
N MET A 143 6.98 0.59 -7.31
CA MET A 143 7.52 0.48 -8.66
C MET A 143 8.83 1.28 -8.78
N ASN A 144 9.85 0.83 -8.06
CA ASN A 144 11.07 1.59 -7.76
C ASN A 144 12.29 1.18 -8.59
N SER A 145 12.11 0.44 -9.66
CA SER A 145 13.22 0.07 -10.56
C SER A 145 13.85 1.32 -11.19
N THR A 146 15.16 1.35 -11.21
CA THR A 146 15.94 2.43 -11.80
C THR A 146 16.89 1.89 -12.86
N ALA A 147 17.04 2.63 -13.95
CA ALA A 147 18.02 2.36 -15.00
C ALA A 147 18.80 3.65 -15.29
N ASN A 148 20.13 3.54 -15.34
CA ASN A 148 21.00 4.70 -15.56
C ASN A 148 20.75 5.85 -14.56
N GLY A 149 20.45 5.53 -13.31
CA GLY A 149 20.20 6.48 -12.23
C GLY A 149 18.85 7.18 -12.28
N ARG A 150 17.93 6.77 -13.15
CA ARG A 150 16.58 7.35 -13.26
C ARG A 150 15.50 6.29 -13.06
N PRO A 151 14.33 6.67 -12.51
CA PRO A 151 13.19 5.76 -12.43
C PRO A 151 12.78 5.25 -13.82
N VAL A 152 12.56 3.95 -13.93
CA VAL A 152 11.97 3.36 -15.16
C VAL A 152 10.50 3.72 -15.26
N VAL A 153 9.82 3.79 -14.12
CA VAL A 153 8.42 4.22 -14.00
C VAL A 153 8.37 5.48 -13.12
N PRO A 154 8.55 6.69 -13.70
CA PRO A 154 8.61 7.94 -12.94
C PRO A 154 7.22 8.40 -12.52
N ARG A 155 6.64 7.76 -11.52
CA ARG A 155 5.34 8.10 -10.95
C ARG A 155 5.46 9.34 -10.08
N THR A 156 4.73 10.40 -10.43
CA THR A 156 4.87 11.72 -9.81
C THR A 156 3.53 12.46 -9.77
N GLY A 157 3.40 13.42 -8.88
CA GLY A 157 2.18 14.19 -8.70
C GLY A 157 1.19 13.51 -7.76
N TYR A 158 -0.05 13.41 -8.15
CA TYR A 158 -1.08 12.64 -7.46
C TYR A 158 -0.97 11.17 -7.87
N ILE A 159 -0.55 10.32 -6.95
CA ILE A 159 -0.37 8.87 -7.19
C ILE A 159 -1.61 8.15 -6.67
N VAL A 160 -2.16 7.23 -7.47
CA VAL A 160 -3.47 6.63 -7.21
C VAL A 160 -3.53 5.87 -5.89
N GLU A 161 -2.56 4.98 -5.59
CA GLU A 161 -2.58 4.24 -4.33
C GLU A 161 -2.24 5.10 -3.12
N PHE A 162 -1.43 6.15 -3.26
CA PHE A 162 -1.16 7.08 -2.16
C PHE A 162 -2.44 7.75 -1.69
N ASN A 163 -3.26 8.19 -2.62
CA ASN A 163 -4.52 8.88 -2.31
C ASN A 163 -5.64 7.92 -1.89
N ALA A 164 -5.62 6.68 -2.37
CA ALA A 164 -6.49 5.63 -1.85
C ALA A 164 -6.13 5.27 -0.39
N LEU A 165 -4.85 5.13 -0.08
CA LEU A 165 -4.34 4.92 1.28
C LEU A 165 -4.68 6.09 2.19
N TRP A 166 -4.55 7.32 1.71
CA TRP A 166 -4.87 8.52 2.47
C TRP A 166 -6.34 8.60 2.85
N TYR A 167 -7.23 8.38 1.88
CA TYR A 167 -8.67 8.30 2.15
C TYR A 167 -9.00 7.23 3.18
N ASN A 168 -8.47 6.03 2.99
CA ASN A 168 -8.65 4.93 3.93
C ASN A 168 -8.11 5.26 5.33
N ALA A 169 -6.95 5.92 5.42
CA ALA A 169 -6.37 6.33 6.71
C ALA A 169 -7.26 7.33 7.45
N LEU A 170 -7.79 8.34 6.75
CA LEU A 170 -8.72 9.31 7.34
C LEU A 170 -9.99 8.65 7.87
N CYS A 171 -10.60 7.77 7.08
CA CYS A 171 -11.81 7.04 7.49
C CYS A 171 -11.54 6.08 8.66
N PHE A 172 -10.40 5.38 8.61
CA PHE A 172 -10.02 4.48 9.70
C PHE A 172 -9.76 5.24 11.00
N CYS A 173 -9.02 6.35 10.94
CA CYS A 173 -8.78 7.20 12.10
C CYS A 173 -10.10 7.76 12.68
N ALA A 174 -11.03 8.17 11.81
CA ALA A 174 -12.37 8.58 12.22
C ALA A 174 -13.13 7.44 12.93
N SER A 175 -13.02 6.21 12.42
CA SER A 175 -13.67 5.06 13.03
C SER A 175 -13.11 4.71 14.40
N LEU A 176 -11.81 4.92 14.63
CA LEU A 176 -11.18 4.76 15.95
C LEU A 176 -11.69 5.84 16.91
N ALA A 177 -11.76 7.09 16.48
CA ALA A 177 -12.31 8.19 17.28
C ALA A 177 -13.76 7.90 17.72
N GLY A 178 -14.59 7.44 16.78
CA GLY A 178 -15.97 7.05 17.08
C GLY A 178 -16.08 5.90 18.08
N ALA A 179 -15.21 4.91 17.99
CA ALA A 179 -15.18 3.75 18.90
C ALA A 179 -14.88 4.13 20.35
N VAL A 180 -14.16 5.21 20.58
CA VAL A 180 -13.81 5.72 21.94
C VAL A 180 -14.64 6.95 22.35
N GLY A 181 -15.66 7.31 21.57
CA GLY A 181 -16.59 8.39 21.89
C GLY A 181 -16.09 9.81 21.59
N ASP A 182 -15.02 9.96 20.83
CA ASP A 182 -14.52 11.26 20.34
C ASP A 182 -15.24 11.69 19.07
N GLU A 183 -16.50 12.11 19.22
CA GLU A 183 -17.35 12.50 18.09
C GLU A 183 -16.83 13.73 17.34
N ALA A 184 -16.19 14.67 18.04
CA ALA A 184 -15.67 15.89 17.44
C ALA A 184 -14.53 15.59 16.47
N ASP A 185 -13.57 14.75 16.86
CA ASP A 185 -12.47 14.33 16.01
C ASP A 185 -12.96 13.45 14.85
N GLN A 186 -13.93 12.55 15.13
CA GLN A 186 -14.58 11.74 14.10
C GLN A 186 -15.19 12.60 13.00
N GLN A 187 -16.01 13.60 13.35
CA GLN A 187 -16.67 14.47 12.37
C GLN A 187 -15.67 15.30 11.56
N LYS A 188 -14.62 15.80 12.19
CA LYS A 188 -13.57 16.55 11.52
C LYS A 188 -12.83 15.69 10.47
N LEU A 189 -12.48 14.47 10.82
CA LEU A 189 -11.81 13.54 9.90
C LEU A 189 -12.71 13.09 8.77
N LEU A 190 -14.00 12.83 9.03
CA LEU A 190 -14.97 12.46 7.99
C LEU A 190 -15.22 13.61 7.03
N ALA A 191 -15.27 14.85 7.50
CA ALA A 191 -15.40 16.03 6.63
C ALA A 191 -14.19 16.17 5.70
N GLN A 192 -12.99 15.94 6.21
CA GLN A 192 -11.76 15.92 5.40
C GLN A 192 -11.78 14.77 4.40
N ALA A 193 -12.18 13.58 4.82
CA ALA A 193 -12.28 12.41 3.96
C ALA A 193 -13.26 12.64 2.79
N GLU A 194 -14.37 13.34 3.02
CA GLU A 194 -15.33 13.63 1.96
C GLU A 194 -14.74 14.54 0.87
N ILE A 195 -13.94 15.52 1.24
CA ILE A 195 -13.19 16.36 0.28
C ILE A 195 -12.23 15.50 -0.54
N THR A 196 -11.47 14.65 0.11
CA THR A 196 -10.52 13.72 -0.55
C THR A 196 -11.24 12.77 -1.50
N LYS A 197 -12.38 12.20 -1.09
CA LYS A 197 -13.21 11.30 -1.90
C LYS A 197 -13.64 11.93 -3.21
N LYS A 198 -14.20 13.13 -3.13
CA LYS A 198 -14.64 13.87 -4.32
C LYS A 198 -13.48 14.14 -5.26
N SER A 199 -12.38 14.66 -4.74
CA SER A 199 -11.19 14.97 -5.53
C SER A 199 -10.55 13.72 -6.12
N PHE A 200 -10.60 12.58 -5.41
CA PHE A 200 -10.09 11.30 -5.91
C PHE A 200 -10.84 10.86 -7.18
N VAL A 201 -12.15 10.87 -7.15
CA VAL A 201 -12.98 10.50 -8.32
C VAL A 201 -12.74 11.47 -9.47
N ASP A 202 -12.78 12.78 -9.19
CA ASP A 202 -12.58 13.82 -10.20
C ASP A 202 -11.19 13.77 -10.86
N THR A 203 -10.17 13.33 -10.12
CA THR A 203 -8.78 13.29 -10.60
C THR A 203 -8.44 11.99 -11.31
N PHE A 204 -8.86 10.85 -10.77
CA PHE A 204 -8.35 9.54 -11.23
C PHE A 204 -9.30 8.78 -12.13
N LEU A 205 -10.63 8.93 -11.99
CA LEU A 205 -11.58 8.17 -12.80
C LEU A 205 -11.63 8.71 -14.22
N ASN A 206 -11.32 7.86 -15.20
CA ASN A 206 -11.36 8.23 -16.61
C ASN A 206 -12.65 7.79 -17.30
N GLU A 207 -12.84 8.23 -18.53
CA GLU A 207 -14.02 7.96 -19.34
C GLU A 207 -14.25 6.45 -19.66
N TYR A 208 -13.19 5.64 -19.58
CA TYR A 208 -13.28 4.19 -19.79
C TYR A 208 -13.61 3.41 -18.51
N GLY A 209 -13.76 4.10 -17.38
CA GLY A 209 -14.17 3.51 -16.11
C GLY A 209 -13.04 2.85 -15.32
N TYR A 210 -11.78 3.13 -15.64
CA TYR A 210 -10.65 2.75 -14.80
C TYR A 210 -9.94 3.99 -14.25
N LEU A 211 -8.84 3.82 -13.51
CA LEU A 211 -8.15 4.92 -12.83
C LEU A 211 -6.82 5.20 -13.53
N TYR A 212 -6.53 6.47 -13.73
CA TYR A 212 -5.16 6.90 -14.06
C TYR A 212 -4.19 6.43 -12.97
N ASP A 213 -3.00 6.01 -13.36
CA ASP A 213 -1.99 5.54 -12.40
C ASP A 213 -1.42 6.69 -11.57
N TYR A 214 -1.16 7.82 -12.22
CA TYR A 214 -0.86 9.09 -11.58
C TYR A 214 -1.30 10.27 -12.45
N VAL A 215 -1.40 11.44 -11.82
CA VAL A 215 -1.77 12.70 -12.47
C VAL A 215 -0.86 13.81 -11.98
N ASP A 216 -0.20 14.51 -12.91
CA ASP A 216 0.64 15.67 -12.61
C ASP A 216 0.28 16.84 -13.52
N GLY A 217 -0.48 17.81 -12.99
CA GLY A 217 -1.04 18.90 -13.77
C GLY A 217 -1.96 18.40 -14.88
N ASN A 218 -1.62 18.70 -16.13
CA ASN A 218 -2.37 18.25 -17.31
C ASN A 218 -1.92 16.88 -17.84
N MET A 219 -0.95 16.26 -17.21
CA MET A 219 -0.45 14.95 -17.59
C MET A 219 -1.15 13.86 -16.79
N MET A 220 -1.87 13.00 -17.48
CA MET A 220 -2.55 11.85 -16.91
C MET A 220 -1.93 10.58 -17.45
N ASP A 221 -1.51 9.66 -16.57
CA ASP A 221 -0.99 8.37 -17.02
C ASP A 221 -2.12 7.38 -17.27
N TRP A 222 -2.36 7.07 -18.53
CA TRP A 222 -3.37 6.14 -19.02
C TRP A 222 -2.97 4.67 -18.92
N SER A 223 -1.77 4.37 -18.48
CA SER A 223 -1.28 2.99 -18.35
C SER A 223 -2.21 2.19 -17.45
N VAL A 224 -2.61 1.01 -17.92
CA VAL A 224 -3.37 0.07 -17.10
C VAL A 224 -2.39 -0.68 -16.21
N ARG A 225 -2.36 -0.30 -14.93
CA ARG A 225 -1.48 -0.85 -13.90
C ARG A 225 -2.27 -1.37 -12.71
N PRO A 226 -1.70 -2.30 -11.93
CA PRO A 226 -2.41 -2.94 -10.82
C PRO A 226 -2.67 -2.02 -9.61
N ASN A 227 -2.10 -0.84 -9.56
CA ASN A 227 -2.23 0.08 -8.43
C ASN A 227 -3.67 0.54 -8.19
N MET A 228 -4.52 0.48 -9.19
CA MET A 228 -5.95 0.80 -9.05
C MET A 228 -6.74 -0.29 -8.29
N ILE A 229 -6.13 -1.44 -7.98
CA ILE A 229 -6.79 -2.46 -7.16
C ILE A 229 -6.92 -2.04 -5.68
N PHE A 230 -5.99 -1.23 -5.18
CA PHE A 230 -5.97 -0.83 -3.78
C PHE A 230 -7.25 -0.11 -3.34
N PRO A 231 -7.74 0.93 -4.04
CA PRO A 231 -9.00 1.57 -3.66
C PRO A 231 -10.22 0.63 -3.77
N VAL A 232 -10.12 -0.47 -4.50
CA VAL A 232 -11.19 -1.49 -4.56
C VAL A 232 -11.11 -2.44 -3.36
N ALA A 233 -9.90 -2.80 -2.94
CA ALA A 233 -9.63 -3.76 -1.86
C ALA A 233 -9.76 -3.16 -0.45
N PHE A 234 -9.43 -1.89 -0.25
CA PHE A 234 -9.43 -1.27 1.07
C PHE A 234 -10.82 -1.23 1.71
N ASP A 235 -10.86 -1.29 3.03
CA ASP A 235 -12.10 -1.25 3.80
C ASP A 235 -12.88 0.05 3.57
N TYR A 236 -12.18 1.17 3.41
CA TYR A 236 -12.75 2.46 3.06
C TYR A 236 -12.28 2.87 1.67
N SER A 237 -13.23 2.95 0.74
CA SER A 237 -12.96 3.26 -0.66
C SER A 237 -13.61 4.57 -1.07
N PRO A 238 -12.92 5.43 -1.83
CA PRO A 238 -13.52 6.62 -2.41
C PRO A 238 -14.43 6.31 -3.62
N LEU A 239 -14.44 5.06 -4.10
CA LEU A 239 -15.19 4.63 -5.28
C LEU A 239 -16.58 4.09 -4.90
N SER A 240 -17.58 4.31 -5.77
CA SER A 240 -18.88 3.63 -5.68
C SER A 240 -18.76 2.14 -6.00
N GLN A 241 -19.80 1.36 -5.69
CA GLN A 241 -19.81 -0.08 -6.00
C GLN A 241 -19.67 -0.34 -7.51
N ASP A 242 -20.34 0.43 -8.34
CA ASP A 242 -20.23 0.27 -9.79
C ASP A 242 -18.84 0.66 -10.33
N GLN A 243 -18.26 1.71 -9.79
CA GLN A 243 -16.89 2.11 -10.11
C GLN A 243 -15.87 1.02 -9.73
N LYS A 244 -16.00 0.45 -8.54
CA LYS A 244 -15.15 -0.68 -8.08
C LYS A 244 -15.28 -1.89 -9.00
N LYS A 245 -16.49 -2.25 -9.43
CA LYS A 245 -16.71 -3.38 -10.33
C LYS A 245 -16.01 -3.16 -11.68
N LYS A 246 -16.13 -1.97 -12.26
CA LYS A 246 -15.46 -1.63 -13.53
C LYS A 246 -13.94 -1.69 -13.41
N VAL A 247 -13.37 -1.18 -12.33
CA VAL A 247 -11.94 -1.24 -12.07
C VAL A 247 -11.47 -2.68 -11.90
N LEU A 248 -12.21 -3.49 -11.13
CA LEU A 248 -11.87 -4.90 -10.94
C LEU A 248 -11.96 -5.68 -12.26
N ASP A 249 -12.95 -5.41 -13.11
CA ASP A 249 -13.08 -6.05 -14.42
C ASP A 249 -11.87 -5.78 -15.33
N ILE A 250 -11.38 -4.57 -15.36
CA ILE A 250 -10.19 -4.21 -16.13
C ILE A 250 -8.95 -4.92 -15.58
N CYS A 251 -8.75 -4.93 -14.27
CA CYS A 251 -7.67 -5.67 -13.62
C CYS A 251 -7.72 -7.17 -13.99
N THR A 252 -8.92 -7.76 -13.97
CA THR A 252 -9.10 -9.17 -14.32
C THR A 252 -8.74 -9.46 -15.76
N ARG A 253 -9.26 -8.65 -16.69
CA ARG A 253 -9.03 -8.89 -18.12
C ARG A 253 -7.61 -8.66 -18.59
N GLU A 254 -6.94 -7.65 -18.02
CA GLU A 254 -5.67 -7.19 -18.57
C GLU A 254 -4.46 -7.54 -17.70
N LEU A 255 -4.65 -7.75 -16.40
CA LEU A 255 -3.54 -7.90 -15.47
C LEU A 255 -3.46 -9.26 -14.79
N LEU A 256 -4.58 -9.95 -14.60
CA LEU A 256 -4.59 -11.20 -13.84
C LEU A 256 -3.84 -12.32 -14.57
N THR A 257 -2.95 -12.99 -13.83
CA THR A 257 -2.28 -14.22 -14.22
C THR A 257 -2.43 -15.26 -13.12
N PRO A 258 -2.13 -16.55 -13.37
CA PRO A 258 -2.14 -17.57 -12.31
C PRO A 258 -1.14 -17.31 -11.16
N LYS A 259 -0.13 -16.48 -11.38
CA LYS A 259 0.98 -16.24 -10.43
C LYS A 259 1.06 -14.79 -9.93
N GLY A 260 0.09 -13.96 -10.23
CA GLY A 260 0.08 -12.57 -9.80
C GLY A 260 -0.64 -11.62 -10.74
N LEU A 261 -0.61 -10.33 -10.42
CA LEU A 261 -1.06 -9.28 -11.33
C LEU A 261 0.14 -8.74 -12.11
N ARG A 262 -0.02 -8.60 -13.43
CA ARG A 262 0.98 -7.90 -14.26
C ARG A 262 1.15 -6.46 -13.79
N SER A 263 2.38 -5.99 -13.75
CA SER A 263 2.70 -4.60 -13.41
C SER A 263 2.29 -3.59 -14.50
N LEU A 264 2.01 -4.07 -15.71
CA LEU A 264 1.53 -3.27 -16.84
C LEU A 264 0.73 -4.17 -17.78
N SER A 265 -0.36 -3.64 -18.33
CA SER A 265 -1.16 -4.33 -19.34
C SER A 265 -0.34 -4.59 -20.63
N PRO A 266 -0.53 -5.76 -21.28
CA PRO A 266 0.04 -6.03 -22.59
C PRO A 266 -0.37 -5.02 -23.68
N LYS A 267 -1.46 -4.30 -23.47
CA LYS A 267 -1.96 -3.27 -24.38
C LYS A 267 -1.35 -1.90 -24.18
N SER A 268 -0.63 -1.70 -23.08
CA SER A 268 0.02 -0.42 -22.78
C SER A 268 1.38 -0.31 -23.45
N GLY A 269 1.73 0.91 -23.86
CA GLY A 269 3.06 1.17 -24.42
C GLY A 269 4.16 0.86 -23.41
N GLY A 270 5.29 0.33 -23.88
CA GLY A 270 6.41 -0.05 -23.03
C GLY A 270 6.28 -1.40 -22.33
N TYR A 271 5.24 -2.20 -22.65
CA TYR A 271 5.09 -3.54 -22.09
C TYR A 271 6.31 -4.42 -22.35
N ASN A 272 6.93 -4.89 -21.28
CA ASN A 272 8.14 -5.71 -21.28
C ASN A 272 8.08 -6.73 -20.13
N PRO A 273 7.44 -7.89 -20.35
CA PRO A 273 7.09 -8.81 -19.25
C PRO A 273 8.20 -9.79 -18.86
N ILE A 274 9.30 -9.87 -19.65
CA ILE A 274 10.30 -10.92 -19.47
C ILE A 274 11.49 -10.37 -18.68
N TYR A 275 11.66 -10.88 -17.47
CA TYR A 275 12.73 -10.49 -16.53
C TYR A 275 13.95 -11.38 -16.73
N VAL A 276 14.76 -11.11 -17.79
CA VAL A 276 15.96 -11.89 -18.16
C VAL A 276 17.06 -10.98 -18.69
N GLY A 277 18.27 -11.52 -18.78
CA GLY A 277 19.40 -10.81 -19.37
C GLY A 277 20.23 -9.98 -18.36
N PRO A 278 21.04 -9.04 -18.84
CA PRO A 278 21.83 -8.13 -18.01
C PRO A 278 20.97 -7.28 -17.08
N GLN A 279 21.57 -6.74 -16.01
CA GLN A 279 20.86 -5.97 -14.98
C GLN A 279 19.95 -4.87 -15.58
N THR A 280 20.48 -4.07 -16.51
CA THR A 280 19.71 -2.98 -17.13
C THR A 280 18.45 -3.48 -17.85
N GLN A 281 18.54 -4.62 -18.55
CA GLN A 281 17.36 -5.19 -19.21
C GLN A 281 16.33 -5.67 -18.21
N ARG A 282 16.78 -6.30 -17.12
CA ARG A 282 15.91 -6.71 -16.02
C ARG A 282 15.24 -5.51 -15.33
N ASP A 283 15.99 -4.43 -15.11
CA ASP A 283 15.47 -3.20 -14.50
C ASP A 283 14.34 -2.59 -15.34
N TYR A 284 14.46 -2.60 -16.67
CA TYR A 284 13.41 -2.14 -17.58
C TYR A 284 12.17 -3.05 -17.60
N ALA A 285 12.30 -4.32 -17.27
CA ALA A 285 11.18 -5.27 -17.23
C ALA A 285 10.46 -5.30 -15.87
N TYR A 286 11.15 -4.97 -14.79
CA TYR A 286 10.78 -5.26 -13.41
C TYR A 286 9.39 -4.76 -13.02
N HIS A 287 8.97 -3.58 -13.51
CA HIS A 287 7.64 -3.01 -13.29
C HIS A 287 6.93 -2.64 -14.60
N GLN A 288 7.29 -3.30 -15.70
CA GLN A 288 6.75 -3.01 -17.03
C GLN A 288 6.03 -4.21 -17.66
N GLY A 289 5.44 -5.07 -16.85
CA GLY A 289 4.67 -6.20 -17.33
C GLY A 289 4.87 -7.50 -16.56
N THR A 290 5.96 -7.65 -15.80
CA THR A 290 6.17 -8.79 -14.88
C THR A 290 4.99 -8.94 -13.93
N ALA A 291 4.63 -10.18 -13.62
CA ALA A 291 3.58 -10.48 -12.65
C ALA A 291 4.11 -10.44 -11.21
N TRP A 292 3.31 -9.87 -10.30
CA TRP A 292 3.67 -9.69 -8.90
C TRP A 292 2.69 -10.44 -8.00
N PRO A 293 3.13 -11.49 -7.32
CA PRO A 293 2.27 -12.32 -6.46
C PRO A 293 1.63 -11.57 -5.29
N TRP A 294 2.34 -10.64 -4.66
CA TRP A 294 1.85 -9.92 -3.47
C TRP A 294 0.54 -9.15 -3.71
N LEU A 295 0.28 -8.74 -4.96
CA LEU A 295 -0.95 -8.04 -5.35
C LEU A 295 -2.18 -8.97 -5.38
N CYS A 296 -1.96 -10.29 -5.45
CA CYS A 296 -3.07 -11.25 -5.49
C CYS A 296 -3.93 -11.21 -4.24
N GLY A 297 -3.34 -11.00 -3.07
CA GLY A 297 -4.10 -10.86 -1.82
C GLY A 297 -5.13 -9.73 -1.90
N PHE A 298 -4.71 -8.56 -2.37
CA PHE A 298 -5.61 -7.41 -2.58
C PHE A 298 -6.65 -7.68 -3.66
N TYR A 299 -6.27 -8.33 -4.75
CA TYR A 299 -7.21 -8.69 -5.81
C TYR A 299 -8.29 -9.67 -5.32
N MET A 300 -7.91 -10.70 -4.56
CA MET A 300 -8.82 -11.67 -3.97
C MET A 300 -9.76 -11.01 -2.97
N GLU A 301 -9.23 -10.15 -2.10
CA GLU A 301 -10.01 -9.37 -1.14
C GLU A 301 -11.03 -8.46 -1.83
N ALA A 302 -10.61 -7.73 -2.86
CA ALA A 302 -11.50 -6.91 -3.69
C ALA A 302 -12.63 -7.74 -4.32
N SER A 303 -12.29 -8.90 -4.87
CA SER A 303 -13.26 -9.82 -5.48
C SER A 303 -14.29 -10.34 -4.48
N LEU A 304 -13.85 -10.74 -3.29
CA LEU A 304 -14.74 -11.24 -2.24
C LEU A 304 -15.61 -10.13 -1.64
N LYS A 305 -15.07 -8.91 -1.47
CA LYS A 305 -15.85 -7.76 -0.99
C LYS A 305 -16.98 -7.39 -1.96
N LEU A 306 -16.72 -7.43 -3.27
CA LEU A 306 -17.69 -7.04 -4.29
C LEU A 306 -18.72 -8.13 -4.61
N TYR A 307 -18.28 -9.37 -4.70
CA TYR A 307 -19.10 -10.49 -5.19
C TYR A 307 -19.40 -11.54 -4.13
N LYS A 308 -18.84 -11.40 -2.94
CA LYS A 308 -19.07 -12.29 -1.79
C LYS A 308 -18.90 -13.78 -2.18
N ARG A 309 -19.81 -14.64 -1.73
CA ARG A 309 -19.76 -16.09 -1.99
C ARG A 309 -19.78 -16.48 -3.47
N THR A 310 -20.31 -15.65 -4.33
CA THR A 310 -20.36 -15.97 -5.77
C THR A 310 -18.97 -16.02 -6.42
N ARG A 311 -17.97 -15.38 -5.81
CA ARG A 311 -16.58 -15.41 -6.27
C ARG A 311 -15.67 -16.38 -5.50
N LEU A 312 -16.17 -17.07 -4.49
CA LEU A 312 -15.34 -17.93 -3.64
C LEU A 312 -14.60 -18.99 -4.46
N SER A 313 -15.31 -19.77 -5.27
CA SER A 313 -14.68 -20.80 -6.11
C SER A 313 -13.68 -20.25 -7.14
N PHE A 314 -13.89 -19.01 -7.59
CA PHE A 314 -12.92 -18.34 -8.46
C PHE A 314 -11.64 -17.98 -7.69
N VAL A 315 -11.76 -17.44 -6.48
CA VAL A 315 -10.63 -17.10 -5.61
C VAL A 315 -9.86 -18.38 -5.21
N GLU A 316 -10.57 -19.43 -4.84
CA GLU A 316 -9.95 -20.74 -4.54
C GLU A 316 -9.10 -21.25 -5.72
N ARG A 317 -9.61 -21.17 -6.95
CA ARG A 317 -8.83 -21.54 -8.13
C ARG A 317 -7.61 -20.66 -8.36
N GLN A 318 -7.66 -19.36 -8.00
CA GLN A 318 -6.48 -18.50 -8.06
C GLN A 318 -5.42 -18.93 -7.04
N MET A 319 -5.83 -19.38 -5.85
CA MET A 319 -4.91 -19.90 -4.85
C MET A 319 -4.19 -21.17 -5.30
N VAL A 320 -4.88 -22.07 -6.00
CA VAL A 320 -4.28 -23.29 -6.59
C VAL A 320 -3.07 -22.96 -7.49
N GLY A 321 -3.07 -21.82 -8.16
CA GLY A 321 -1.93 -21.37 -8.96
C GLY A 321 -0.62 -21.23 -8.18
N PHE A 322 -0.67 -21.16 -6.84
CA PHE A 322 0.50 -21.05 -5.97
C PHE A 322 0.87 -22.36 -5.28
N GLU A 323 0.02 -23.39 -5.31
CA GLU A 323 0.26 -24.68 -4.60
C GLU A 323 1.55 -25.37 -5.06
N ASP A 324 1.81 -25.37 -6.35
CA ASP A 324 3.04 -25.97 -6.91
C ASP A 324 4.31 -25.31 -6.37
N GLU A 325 4.26 -24.00 -6.10
CA GLU A 325 5.40 -23.25 -5.54
C GLU A 325 5.59 -23.49 -4.04
N MET A 326 4.55 -23.93 -3.34
CA MET A 326 4.61 -24.24 -1.90
C MET A 326 5.20 -25.62 -1.61
N SER A 327 5.39 -26.42 -2.64
CA SER A 327 5.85 -27.81 -2.53
C SER A 327 7.36 -27.97 -2.67
N TYR A 328 8.10 -26.89 -2.90
CA TYR A 328 9.56 -26.87 -3.10
C TYR A 328 10.32 -26.17 -1.98
#